data_52bce1fed566af96ade2e9a90571c643
#
_entry.id   52bce1fed566af96ade2e9a90571c643
#
_cell.length_a   1.000
_cell.length_b   1.000
_cell.length_c   1.000
_cell.angle_alpha   90.00
_cell.angle_beta   90.00
_cell.angle_gamma   90.00
#
_symmetry.space_group_name_H-M   'P 1'
#
loop_
_entity.id
_entity.type
_entity.pdbx_description
1 polymer ?
#
loop_
_entity_poly.entity_id
_entity_poly.type
_entity_poly.pdbx_seq_one_letter_code
_entity_poly.pdbx_strand_id
1 'polypeptide(L)'
;MSANFAKAVESLQKAQQEFQTPTKDMTNAYLGNKYASLDSCINAIKPALHNNGFALVQSGGKDELGHFVDTKFVHITGEIFSSRIYLELDKTNMQGVGSAVTYAKRYGLLSLSGMEPDENPDDDDGNKASGTKPKKSSNEQKPKTSPETPPVSSGNNDDGLDL
;
A
#
# COMPACT_ATOMS: atom_id res chain seq x y z
N MET A 1 10.51 -20.40 -31.09
CA MET A 1 10.17 -19.04 -30.57
C MET A 1 9.79 -18.20 -31.79
N SER A 2 8.61 -17.50 -31.76
CA SER A 2 8.23 -16.66 -32.91
C SER A 2 9.14 -15.43 -32.99
N ALA A 3 9.34 -14.90 -34.22
CA ALA A 3 10.13 -13.67 -34.42
C ALA A 3 9.52 -12.48 -33.65
N ASN A 4 8.19 -12.44 -33.54
CA ASN A 4 7.48 -11.41 -32.76
C ASN A 4 7.79 -11.50 -31.28
N PHE A 5 7.78 -12.71 -30.70
CA PHE A 5 8.12 -12.92 -29.32
C PHE A 5 9.57 -12.52 -28.99
N ALA A 6 10.53 -12.93 -29.86
CA ALA A 6 11.93 -12.54 -29.68
C ALA A 6 12.09 -11.00 -29.68
N LYS A 7 11.42 -10.32 -30.62
CA LYS A 7 11.40 -8.85 -30.66
C LYS A 7 10.79 -8.22 -29.45
N ALA A 8 9.66 -8.77 -28.93
CA ALA A 8 9.01 -8.27 -27.72
C ALA A 8 9.91 -8.44 -26.49
N VAL A 9 10.61 -9.58 -26.37
CA VAL A 9 11.57 -9.81 -25.27
C VAL A 9 12.74 -8.81 -25.35
N GLU A 10 13.32 -8.58 -26.53
CA GLU A 10 14.38 -7.58 -26.70
C GLU A 10 13.90 -6.18 -26.32
N SER A 11 12.69 -5.80 -26.73
CA SER A 11 12.08 -4.52 -26.35
C SER A 11 11.86 -4.42 -24.85
N LEU A 12 11.44 -5.51 -24.19
CA LEU A 12 11.25 -5.51 -22.73
C LEU A 12 12.59 -5.36 -21.98
N GLN A 13 13.64 -6.02 -22.44
CA GLN A 13 14.98 -5.86 -21.86
C GLN A 13 15.46 -4.40 -21.95
N LYS A 14 15.23 -3.72 -23.08
CA LYS A 14 15.55 -2.29 -23.24
C LYS A 14 14.71 -1.43 -22.28
N ALA A 15 13.41 -1.69 -22.19
CA ALA A 15 12.54 -0.97 -21.27
C ALA A 15 12.97 -1.12 -19.81
N GLN A 16 13.35 -2.34 -19.39
CA GLN A 16 13.84 -2.61 -18.03
C GLN A 16 15.12 -1.84 -17.67
N GLN A 17 15.99 -1.54 -18.64
CA GLN A 17 17.18 -0.71 -18.41
C GLN A 17 16.84 0.77 -18.21
N GLU A 18 15.69 1.21 -18.69
CA GLU A 18 15.20 2.59 -18.57
C GLU A 18 14.27 2.80 -17.38
N PHE A 19 13.82 1.74 -16.69
CA PHE A 19 12.95 1.86 -15.53
C PHE A 19 13.62 2.68 -14.43
N GLN A 20 12.87 3.60 -13.87
CA GLN A 20 13.31 4.40 -12.74
C GLN A 20 12.86 3.76 -11.42
N THR A 21 13.58 4.01 -10.34
CA THR A 21 13.13 3.61 -9.01
C THR A 21 11.92 4.45 -8.58
N PRO A 22 10.77 3.86 -8.25
CA PRO A 22 9.62 4.61 -7.75
C PRO A 22 9.96 5.38 -6.48
N THR A 23 9.50 6.62 -6.37
CA THR A 23 9.70 7.45 -5.17
C THR A 23 8.74 7.00 -4.07
N LYS A 24 9.27 6.80 -2.84
CA LYS A 24 8.46 6.50 -1.66
C LYS A 24 7.78 7.79 -1.15
N ASP A 25 6.63 8.11 -1.72
CA ASP A 25 5.87 9.35 -1.51
C ASP A 25 4.72 9.21 -0.49
N MET A 26 4.46 8.00 -0.01
CA MET A 26 3.41 7.71 0.96
C MET A 26 3.98 7.12 2.25
N THR A 27 3.26 7.32 3.35
CA THR A 27 3.59 6.71 4.64
C THR A 27 2.43 5.81 5.09
N ASN A 28 2.73 4.57 5.44
CA ASN A 28 1.76 3.68 6.05
C ASN A 28 1.54 4.13 7.50
N ALA A 29 0.35 4.65 7.80
CA ALA A 29 0.01 5.17 9.13
C ALA A 29 0.03 4.09 10.23
N TYR A 30 -0.11 2.81 9.87
CA TYR A 30 -0.14 1.70 10.81
C TYR A 30 1.26 1.16 11.14
N LEU A 31 2.10 1.01 10.11
CA LEU A 31 3.45 0.46 10.25
C LEU A 31 4.54 1.53 10.36
N GLY A 32 4.23 2.78 9.99
CA GLY A 32 5.17 3.90 10.02
C GLY A 32 6.22 3.88 8.89
N ASN A 33 6.21 2.88 8.01
CA ASN A 33 7.13 2.78 6.88
C ASN A 33 6.66 3.59 5.67
N LYS A 34 7.62 4.00 4.84
CA LYS A 34 7.34 4.69 3.58
C LYS A 34 7.22 3.68 2.44
N TYR A 35 6.30 3.96 1.51
CA TYR A 35 6.10 3.16 0.31
C TYR A 35 5.81 4.04 -0.91
N ALA A 36 6.02 3.52 -2.11
CA ALA A 36 5.70 4.20 -3.35
C ALA A 36 4.20 4.09 -3.66
N SER A 37 3.56 5.19 -3.99
CA SER A 37 2.17 5.18 -4.47
C SER A 37 2.05 4.47 -5.83
N LEU A 38 0.82 4.12 -6.24
CA LEU A 38 0.57 3.60 -7.58
C LEU A 38 1.00 4.60 -8.66
N ASP A 39 0.76 5.88 -8.45
CA ASP A 39 1.16 6.94 -9.38
C ASP A 39 2.67 7.03 -9.51
N SER A 40 3.41 6.94 -8.40
CA SER A 40 4.87 6.91 -8.41
C SER A 40 5.40 5.71 -9.19
N CYS A 41 4.83 4.52 -9.00
CA CYS A 41 5.21 3.31 -9.74
C CYS A 41 4.90 3.45 -11.24
N ILE A 42 3.73 3.98 -11.61
CA ILE A 42 3.36 4.20 -13.01
C ILE A 42 4.32 5.19 -13.67
N ASN A 43 4.63 6.29 -13.00
CA ASN A 43 5.53 7.32 -13.53
C ASN A 43 6.97 6.81 -13.70
N ALA A 44 7.42 5.89 -12.86
CA ALA A 44 8.74 5.29 -12.96
C ALA A 44 8.89 4.29 -14.12
N ILE A 45 7.82 3.61 -14.51
CA ILE A 45 7.86 2.45 -15.42
C ILE A 45 7.26 2.77 -16.79
N LYS A 46 6.10 3.44 -16.84
CA LYS A 46 5.31 3.63 -18.04
C LYS A 46 6.05 4.36 -19.17
N PRO A 47 6.85 5.42 -18.94
CA PRO A 47 7.59 6.08 -20.02
C PRO A 47 8.53 5.13 -20.76
N ALA A 48 9.29 4.32 -20.04
CA ALA A 48 10.21 3.35 -20.63
C ALA A 48 9.49 2.25 -21.43
N LEU A 49 8.34 1.78 -20.92
CA LEU A 49 7.48 0.85 -21.67
C LEU A 49 7.04 1.47 -23.00
N HIS A 50 6.52 2.69 -22.99
CA HIS A 50 6.04 3.39 -24.18
C HIS A 50 7.17 3.63 -25.19
N ASN A 51 8.35 4.05 -24.75
CA ASN A 51 9.52 4.26 -25.60
C ASN A 51 9.95 2.97 -26.33
N ASN A 52 9.71 1.82 -25.69
CA ASN A 52 10.08 0.51 -26.20
C ASN A 52 8.89 -0.28 -26.80
N GLY A 53 7.81 0.41 -27.18
CA GLY A 53 6.70 -0.16 -27.94
C GLY A 53 5.69 -0.98 -27.13
N PHE A 54 5.61 -0.77 -25.82
CA PHE A 54 4.61 -1.40 -24.95
C PHE A 54 3.53 -0.43 -24.49
N ALA A 55 2.30 -0.92 -24.48
CA ALA A 55 1.21 -0.29 -23.73
C ALA A 55 1.05 -1.00 -22.37
N LEU A 56 0.93 -0.20 -21.28
CA LEU A 56 0.52 -0.70 -19.96
C LEU A 56 -1.00 -0.74 -19.89
N VAL A 57 -1.57 -1.92 -19.64
CA VAL A 57 -3.02 -2.13 -19.46
C VAL A 57 -3.26 -2.79 -18.12
N GLN A 58 -4.15 -2.20 -17.29
CA GLN A 58 -4.58 -2.79 -16.02
C GLN A 58 -6.11 -2.86 -15.98
N SER A 59 -6.65 -4.06 -15.81
CA SER A 59 -8.10 -4.30 -15.80
C SER A 59 -8.49 -5.20 -14.64
N GLY A 60 -9.63 -4.90 -14.01
CA GLY A 60 -10.25 -5.77 -13.01
C GLY A 60 -11.20 -6.77 -13.67
N GLY A 61 -11.39 -7.91 -13.03
CA GLY A 61 -12.34 -8.94 -13.42
C GLY A 61 -12.74 -9.82 -12.23
N LYS A 62 -13.55 -10.84 -12.55
CA LYS A 62 -13.95 -11.89 -11.62
C LYS A 62 -14.04 -13.21 -12.38
N ASP A 63 -13.55 -14.28 -11.76
CA ASP A 63 -13.71 -15.66 -12.20
C ASP A 63 -14.14 -16.56 -11.03
N GLU A 64 -14.02 -17.86 -11.20
CA GLU A 64 -14.40 -18.86 -10.19
C GLU A 64 -13.54 -18.78 -8.91
N LEU A 65 -12.30 -18.29 -9.03
CA LEU A 65 -11.38 -18.13 -7.89
C LEU A 65 -11.58 -16.81 -7.16
N GLY A 66 -12.29 -15.83 -7.76
CA GLY A 66 -12.57 -14.57 -7.11
C GLY A 66 -12.38 -13.34 -7.98
N HIS A 67 -12.34 -12.18 -7.33
CA HIS A 67 -12.00 -10.91 -7.99
C HIS A 67 -10.49 -10.82 -8.23
N PHE A 68 -10.10 -10.25 -9.36
CA PHE A 68 -8.69 -10.09 -9.70
C PHE A 68 -8.41 -8.79 -10.43
N VAL A 69 -7.13 -8.45 -10.49
CA VAL A 69 -6.58 -7.42 -11.37
C VAL A 69 -5.52 -8.05 -12.26
N ASP A 70 -5.68 -7.88 -13.57
CA ASP A 70 -4.67 -8.18 -14.57
C ASP A 70 -3.81 -6.92 -14.83
N THR A 71 -2.50 -7.10 -14.83
CA THR A 71 -1.53 -6.14 -15.36
C THR A 71 -0.90 -6.73 -16.59
N LYS A 72 -0.89 -5.98 -17.70
CA LYS A 72 -0.39 -6.44 -19.01
C LYS A 72 0.53 -5.41 -19.61
N PHE A 73 1.65 -5.88 -20.17
CA PHE A 73 2.48 -5.15 -21.12
C PHE A 73 2.17 -5.69 -22.50
N VAL A 74 1.48 -4.89 -23.30
CA VAL A 74 1.07 -5.26 -24.67
C VAL A 74 2.04 -4.64 -25.65
N HIS A 75 2.83 -5.48 -26.34
CA HIS A 75 3.79 -5.02 -27.32
C HIS A 75 3.13 -4.73 -28.67
N ILE A 76 3.72 -3.85 -29.47
CA ILE A 76 3.23 -3.48 -30.82
C ILE A 76 3.17 -4.66 -31.79
N THR A 77 3.87 -5.77 -31.52
CA THR A 77 3.78 -7.02 -32.33
C THR A 77 2.59 -7.88 -31.93
N GLY A 78 1.79 -7.49 -30.95
CA GLY A 78 0.67 -8.25 -30.39
C GLY A 78 1.02 -9.21 -29.25
N GLU A 79 2.31 -9.35 -28.93
CA GLU A 79 2.73 -10.19 -27.78
C GLU A 79 2.36 -9.51 -26.45
N ILE A 80 1.99 -10.32 -25.47
CA ILE A 80 1.49 -9.85 -24.17
C ILE A 80 2.25 -10.55 -23.04
N PHE A 81 2.87 -9.76 -22.16
CA PHE A 81 3.34 -10.21 -20.86
C PHE A 81 2.29 -9.84 -19.82
N SER A 82 1.95 -10.75 -18.92
CA SER A 82 0.87 -10.50 -17.96
C SER A 82 1.14 -11.08 -16.58
N SER A 83 0.61 -10.40 -15.57
CA SER A 83 0.53 -10.85 -14.18
C SER A 83 -0.91 -10.68 -13.71
N ARG A 84 -1.41 -11.65 -12.94
CA ARG A 84 -2.74 -11.60 -12.31
C ARG A 84 -2.59 -11.64 -10.79
N ILE A 85 -3.28 -10.73 -10.11
CA ILE A 85 -3.37 -10.69 -8.66
C ILE A 85 -4.83 -10.84 -8.25
N TYR A 86 -5.13 -11.88 -7.47
CA TYR A 86 -6.44 -12.06 -6.86
C TYR A 86 -6.59 -11.15 -5.64
N LEU A 87 -7.80 -10.63 -5.46
CA LEU A 87 -8.11 -9.70 -4.39
C LEU A 87 -8.67 -10.47 -3.19
N GLU A 88 -8.00 -10.35 -2.06
CA GLU A 88 -8.58 -10.69 -0.76
C GLU A 88 -9.32 -9.46 -0.23
N LEU A 89 -10.63 -9.58 -0.02
CA LEU A 89 -11.49 -8.47 0.37
C LEU A 89 -11.92 -8.63 1.83
N ASP A 90 -11.22 -7.98 2.75
CA ASP A 90 -11.64 -7.89 4.16
C ASP A 90 -12.97 -7.16 4.33
N LYS A 91 -13.25 -6.20 3.44
CA LYS A 91 -14.48 -5.40 3.41
C LYS A 91 -15.06 -5.38 2.01
N THR A 92 -16.32 -5.74 1.90
CA THR A 92 -17.06 -5.78 0.63
C THR A 92 -17.66 -4.44 0.20
N ASN A 93 -17.42 -3.36 0.97
CA ASN A 93 -17.85 -2.02 0.58
C ASN A 93 -16.93 -1.45 -0.53
N MET A 94 -17.42 -0.44 -1.26
CA MET A 94 -16.70 0.15 -2.40
C MET A 94 -15.32 0.71 -2.01
N GLN A 95 -15.15 1.22 -0.80
CA GLN A 95 -13.88 1.73 -0.31
C GLN A 95 -12.84 0.61 -0.12
N GLY A 96 -13.25 -0.51 0.47
CA GLY A 96 -12.39 -1.69 0.64
C GLY A 96 -11.97 -2.28 -0.71
N VAL A 97 -12.91 -2.41 -1.65
CA VAL A 97 -12.64 -2.85 -3.02
C VAL A 97 -11.67 -1.88 -3.71
N GLY A 98 -11.89 -0.56 -3.62
CA GLY A 98 -11.01 0.44 -4.22
C GLY A 98 -9.56 0.36 -3.70
N SER A 99 -9.40 0.17 -2.39
CA SER A 99 -8.08 -0.02 -1.77
C SER A 99 -7.39 -1.29 -2.26
N ALA A 100 -8.11 -2.43 -2.28
CA ALA A 100 -7.59 -3.70 -2.75
C ALA A 100 -7.19 -3.64 -4.25
N VAL A 101 -8.00 -3.00 -5.09
CA VAL A 101 -7.68 -2.79 -6.51
C VAL A 101 -6.43 -1.94 -6.68
N THR A 102 -6.28 -0.85 -5.92
CA THR A 102 -5.09 0.01 -5.98
C THR A 102 -3.83 -0.75 -5.56
N TYR A 103 -3.94 -1.54 -4.50
CA TYR A 103 -2.87 -2.43 -4.04
C TYR A 103 -2.47 -3.43 -5.12
N ALA A 104 -3.44 -4.16 -5.67
CA ALA A 104 -3.19 -5.17 -6.70
C ALA A 104 -2.60 -4.58 -7.98
N LYS A 105 -3.01 -3.37 -8.39
CA LYS A 105 -2.42 -2.65 -9.52
C LYS A 105 -0.95 -2.34 -9.29
N ARG A 106 -0.61 -1.84 -8.09
CA ARG A 106 0.77 -1.51 -7.73
C ARG A 106 1.65 -2.76 -7.72
N TYR A 107 1.24 -3.80 -7.01
CA TYR A 107 2.00 -5.04 -6.90
C TYR A 107 2.10 -5.78 -8.25
N GLY A 108 1.03 -5.81 -9.03
CA GLY A 108 1.05 -6.41 -10.36
C GLY A 108 1.99 -5.70 -11.32
N LEU A 109 2.07 -4.36 -11.24
CA LEU A 109 2.99 -3.57 -12.05
C LEU A 109 4.45 -3.83 -11.66
N LEU A 110 4.79 -3.75 -10.38
CA LEU A 110 6.15 -3.97 -9.90
C LEU A 110 6.61 -5.41 -10.14
N SER A 111 5.77 -6.39 -9.83
CA SER A 111 6.05 -7.81 -10.08
C SER A 111 6.32 -8.09 -11.56
N LEU A 112 5.48 -7.58 -12.47
CA LEU A 112 5.66 -7.79 -13.91
C LEU A 112 6.90 -7.07 -14.46
N SER A 113 7.30 -5.97 -13.83
CA SER A 113 8.52 -5.22 -14.18
C SER A 113 9.80 -5.86 -13.66
N GLY A 114 9.71 -6.84 -12.75
CA GLY A 114 10.84 -7.43 -12.06
C GLY A 114 11.42 -6.51 -10.96
N MET A 115 10.61 -5.59 -10.43
CA MET A 115 10.99 -4.68 -9.36
C MET A 115 10.35 -5.13 -8.05
N GLU A 116 11.08 -4.98 -6.95
CA GLU A 116 10.54 -5.24 -5.62
C GLU A 116 9.57 -4.12 -5.19
N PRO A 117 8.47 -4.48 -4.54
CA PRO A 117 7.47 -3.49 -4.14
C PRO A 117 7.98 -2.49 -3.11
N ASP A 118 8.84 -2.90 -2.19
CA ASP A 118 9.46 -2.06 -1.14
C ASP A 118 10.64 -2.79 -0.47
N GLU A 119 11.66 -2.04 -0.03
CA GLU A 119 12.82 -2.59 0.70
C GLU A 119 12.51 -3.00 2.15
N ASN A 120 11.28 -2.83 2.60
CA ASN A 120 10.94 -3.30 3.92
C ASN A 120 10.15 -4.59 3.74
N PRO A 121 10.79 -5.72 3.99
CA PRO A 121 10.17 -6.98 3.69
C PRO A 121 8.93 -7.16 4.55
N ASP A 122 7.84 -7.49 3.89
CA ASP A 122 6.78 -8.30 4.47
C ASP A 122 7.34 -9.65 4.99
N ASP A 123 8.64 -9.85 4.96
CA ASP A 123 9.31 -11.06 5.45
C ASP A 123 9.12 -11.30 6.95
N ASP A 124 8.62 -10.31 7.70
CA ASP A 124 8.28 -10.47 9.11
C ASP A 124 6.78 -10.52 9.40
N ASP A 125 5.93 -10.38 8.39
CA ASP A 125 4.46 -10.40 8.57
C ASP A 125 3.92 -11.80 8.88
N GLY A 126 4.65 -12.85 8.55
CA GLY A 126 4.32 -14.22 8.95
C GLY A 126 4.28 -14.42 10.47
N ASN A 127 5.03 -13.63 11.23
CA ASN A 127 5.03 -13.68 12.70
C ASN A 127 4.03 -12.72 13.36
N LYS A 128 3.60 -11.66 12.69
CA LYS A 128 2.62 -10.70 13.22
C LYS A 128 1.18 -11.13 13.00
N ALA A 129 0.90 -11.91 11.97
CA ALA A 129 -0.42 -12.51 11.71
C ALA A 129 -0.80 -13.58 12.74
N SER A 130 0.15 -14.13 13.51
CA SER A 130 -0.11 -15.11 14.57
C SER A 130 -0.52 -14.51 15.92
N GLY A 131 -0.87 -13.22 15.99
CA GLY A 131 -1.68 -12.66 17.08
C GLY A 131 -1.05 -12.62 18.48
N THR A 132 0.25 -12.70 18.64
CA THR A 132 0.88 -12.52 19.95
C THR A 132 1.24 -11.06 20.19
N LYS A 133 0.31 -10.33 20.81
CA LYS A 133 0.61 -8.99 21.37
C LYS A 133 1.74 -9.10 22.37
N PRO A 134 2.82 -8.31 22.29
CA PRO A 134 3.82 -8.25 23.35
C PRO A 134 3.14 -7.68 24.60
N LYS A 135 3.15 -8.45 25.69
CA LYS A 135 2.78 -7.99 27.02
C LYS A 135 3.71 -6.84 27.40
N LYS A 136 3.18 -5.62 27.50
CA LYS A 136 3.86 -4.53 28.21
C LYS A 136 4.07 -4.96 29.65
N SER A 137 5.30 -5.14 30.02
CA SER A 137 5.74 -5.26 31.38
C SER A 137 5.56 -3.90 32.06
N SER A 138 4.50 -3.80 32.88
CA SER A 138 4.30 -2.69 33.78
C SER A 138 5.20 -2.90 35.00
N ASN A 139 6.25 -2.11 35.11
CA ASN A 139 6.98 -1.94 36.34
C ASN A 139 6.73 -0.50 36.82
N GLU A 140 5.63 -0.32 37.53
CA GLU A 140 5.35 0.90 38.31
C GLU A 140 6.01 0.77 39.65
N GLN A 141 7.02 1.57 39.89
CA GLN A 141 7.41 1.95 41.24
C GLN A 141 6.82 3.33 41.55
N LYS A 142 5.90 3.30 42.52
CA LYS A 142 5.24 4.42 43.15
C LYS A 142 6.08 4.94 44.33
N PRO A 143 6.25 6.23 44.54
CA PRO A 143 6.44 6.78 45.87
C PRO A 143 5.15 7.45 46.39
N LYS A 144 4.77 7.04 47.59
CA LYS A 144 3.76 7.66 48.46
C LYS A 144 4.25 8.99 48.98
N THR A 145 3.34 9.98 49.04
CA THR A 145 3.13 10.83 50.25
C THR A 145 1.79 11.55 50.11
N SER A 146 0.95 11.35 51.09
CA SER A 146 -0.18 12.19 51.52
C SER A 146 0.27 12.91 52.79
N PRO A 147 -0.52 13.77 53.44
CA PRO A 147 -1.74 14.52 53.14
C PRO A 147 -1.64 16.01 53.58
N GLU A 148 -2.60 16.84 53.25
CA GLU A 148 -3.17 17.86 54.14
C GLU A 148 -4.34 18.60 53.47
N THR A 149 -5.45 18.61 54.19
CA THR A 149 -6.65 19.42 54.08
C THR A 149 -6.68 20.43 55.23
N PRO A 150 -7.68 21.34 55.36
CA PRO A 150 -8.22 22.41 54.54
C PRO A 150 -8.05 23.80 55.28
N PRO A 151 -8.74 24.91 55.00
CA PRO A 151 -10.10 25.15 55.44
C PRO A 151 -10.99 26.06 54.55
N VAL A 152 -12.25 25.98 54.89
CA VAL A 152 -13.48 26.68 54.56
C VAL A 152 -13.44 28.19 54.84
N SER A 153 -14.16 29.00 54.02
CA SER A 153 -14.90 30.21 54.39
C SER A 153 -15.68 30.67 53.12
N SER A 154 -16.98 30.49 53.06
CA SER A 154 -18.12 31.36 53.44
C SER A 154 -18.12 32.75 52.77
N GLY A 155 -19.20 33.08 52.11
CA GLY A 155 -19.53 34.42 51.67
C GLY A 155 -20.59 34.46 50.58
N ASN A 156 -21.77 34.51 51.02
CA ASN A 156 -23.08 34.94 50.56
C ASN A 156 -23.14 36.12 49.61
N ASN A 157 -24.32 36.17 49.02
CA ASN A 157 -25.16 37.29 48.55
C ASN A 157 -25.07 37.56 47.08
N ASP A 158 -26.10 37.50 46.34
CA ASP A 158 -27.53 37.92 46.41
C ASP A 158 -27.76 38.98 45.33
N ASP A 159 -28.95 38.94 44.79
CA ASP A 159 -29.63 39.95 43.97
C ASP A 159 -29.12 40.15 42.52
N GLY A 160 -29.93 40.14 41.54
CA GLY A 160 -31.33 40.44 41.36
C GLY A 160 -31.57 40.91 39.94
N LEU A 161 -32.64 40.43 39.39
CA LEU A 161 -33.63 41.10 38.54
C LEU A 161 -33.22 41.89 37.25
N ASP A 162 -33.98 41.52 36.25
CA ASP A 162 -34.65 42.34 35.23
C ASP A 162 -33.83 42.89 34.06
N LEU A 163 -34.11 42.49 32.88
CA LEU A 163 -35.11 42.85 31.83
C LEU A 163 -34.87 41.97 30.62
#